data_304a5102eb24bebd1ce0f26095735f02
#
_entry.id   304a5102eb24bebd1ce0f26095735f02
#
_cell.length_a   1.000
_cell.length_b   1.000
_cell.length_c   1.000
_cell.angle_alpha   90.00
_cell.angle_beta   90.00
_cell.angle_gamma   90.00
#
_symmetry.space_group_name_H-M   'P 1'
#
loop_
_entity.id
_entity.type
_entity.pdbx_description
1 polymer ?
#
loop_
_entity_poly.entity_id
_entity_poly.type
_entity_poly.pdbx_seq_one_letter_code
_entity_poly.pdbx_strand_id
1 'polypeptide(L)'
;GPELDRVNAARVRALTLDLLRENPGLAPEWTSFKELLLWRAPVRRNSSLQEELAEWSLREAEWLGITGQGAISKFGLEFLAGEDLNSINEDLPKTVDHILIQSDNTAIAPGPLEHEISQVLAMMAEIESRGGATVYRFTEATIRRALDHGKTGDEIKSFLAKTSKTPMPQ
;
A
#
# COMPACT_ATOMS: atom_id res chain seq x y z
N GLY A 1 28.68 -14.49 -17.04
CA GLY A 1 27.47 -14.91 -17.75
C GLY A 1 26.23 -14.60 -16.90
N PRO A 2 25.02 -14.64 -17.44
CA PRO A 2 23.81 -14.15 -16.75
C PRO A 2 23.50 -14.80 -15.39
N GLU A 3 23.95 -16.01 -15.13
CA GLU A 3 23.76 -16.69 -13.82
C GLU A 3 24.66 -16.11 -12.72
N LEU A 4 25.91 -15.80 -13.05
CA LEU A 4 26.83 -15.13 -12.12
C LEU A 4 26.33 -13.73 -11.72
N ASP A 5 25.72 -13.02 -12.66
CA ASP A 5 25.18 -11.69 -12.41
C ASP A 5 23.94 -11.77 -11.49
N ARG A 6 23.11 -12.80 -11.62
CA ARG A 6 21.96 -13.03 -10.73
C ARG A 6 22.37 -13.36 -9.30
N VAL A 7 23.38 -14.23 -9.14
CA VAL A 7 23.94 -14.60 -7.82
C VAL A 7 24.55 -13.38 -7.14
N ASN A 8 25.29 -12.55 -7.90
CA ASN A 8 25.87 -11.33 -7.38
C ASN A 8 24.80 -10.31 -6.95
N ALA A 9 23.75 -10.13 -7.74
CA ALA A 9 22.64 -9.22 -7.41
C ALA A 9 21.94 -9.64 -6.11
N ALA A 10 21.62 -10.93 -5.95
CA ALA A 10 21.00 -11.44 -4.73
C ALA A 10 21.91 -11.24 -3.50
N ARG A 11 23.21 -11.49 -3.65
CA ARG A 11 24.19 -11.30 -2.58
C ARG A 11 24.32 -9.83 -2.17
N VAL A 12 24.42 -8.92 -3.15
CA VAL A 12 24.53 -7.48 -2.87
C VAL A 12 23.25 -6.97 -2.22
N ARG A 13 22.07 -7.40 -2.69
CA ARG A 13 20.78 -7.07 -2.07
C ARG A 13 20.74 -7.49 -0.60
N ALA A 14 21.05 -8.75 -0.30
CA ALA A 14 21.07 -9.25 1.06
C ALA A 14 22.02 -8.44 1.95
N LEU A 15 23.24 -8.20 1.48
CA LEU A 15 24.21 -7.39 2.21
C LEU A 15 23.74 -5.96 2.45
N THR A 16 23.13 -5.32 1.46
CA THR A 16 22.58 -3.96 1.56
C THR A 16 21.54 -3.89 2.66
N LEU A 17 20.60 -4.83 2.68
CA LEU A 17 19.53 -4.87 3.67
C LEU A 17 20.04 -5.24 5.07
N ASP A 18 21.03 -6.14 5.16
CA ASP A 18 21.69 -6.50 6.44
C ASP A 18 22.40 -5.29 7.06
N LEU A 19 23.11 -4.50 6.27
CA LEU A 19 23.77 -3.29 6.75
C LEU A 19 22.79 -2.26 7.32
N LEU A 20 21.63 -2.11 6.69
CA LEU A 20 20.56 -1.23 7.22
C LEU A 20 19.93 -1.81 8.50
N ARG A 21 19.74 -3.13 8.54
CA ARG A 21 19.18 -3.82 9.71
C ARG A 21 20.07 -3.73 10.95
N GLU A 22 21.38 -3.72 10.77
CA GLU A 22 22.36 -3.56 11.87
C GLU A 22 22.26 -2.16 12.52
N ASN A 23 21.70 -1.18 11.82
CA ASN A 23 21.58 0.21 12.28
C ASN A 23 20.13 0.73 12.12
N PRO A 24 19.15 0.15 12.84
CA PRO A 24 17.76 0.51 12.68
C PRO A 24 17.52 1.98 13.07
N GLY A 25 16.70 2.66 12.27
CA GLY A 25 16.37 4.07 12.47
C GLY A 25 17.43 5.06 11.96
N LEU A 26 18.56 4.57 11.41
CA LEU A 26 19.56 5.41 10.78
C LEU A 26 19.45 5.33 9.26
N ALA A 27 19.41 6.49 8.61
CA ALA A 27 19.55 6.64 7.16
C ALA A 27 21.01 7.02 6.86
N PRO A 28 21.84 6.06 6.41
CA PRO A 28 23.23 6.37 6.14
C PRO A 28 23.36 7.28 4.92
N GLU A 29 24.30 8.21 4.96
CA GLU A 29 24.71 8.96 3.79
C GLU A 29 25.35 8.01 2.78
N TRP A 30 25.08 8.23 1.47
CA TRP A 30 25.46 7.28 0.41
C TRP A 30 26.98 7.02 0.34
N THR A 31 27.80 8.03 0.56
CA THR A 31 29.24 7.87 0.56
C THR A 31 29.72 6.92 1.67
N SER A 32 29.22 7.14 2.89
CA SER A 32 29.53 6.28 4.04
C SER A 32 29.00 4.85 3.85
N PHE A 33 27.81 4.72 3.22
CA PHE A 33 27.23 3.41 2.92
C PHE A 33 28.10 2.62 1.93
N LYS A 34 28.61 3.27 0.88
CA LYS A 34 29.51 2.63 -0.10
C LYS A 34 30.81 2.16 0.54
N GLU A 35 31.41 2.97 1.39
CA GLU A 35 32.62 2.60 2.11
C GLU A 35 32.37 1.35 2.99
N LEU A 36 31.28 1.32 3.71
CA LEU A 36 30.88 0.19 4.55
C LEU A 36 30.60 -1.07 3.70
N LEU A 37 29.93 -0.92 2.58
CA LEU A 37 29.65 -2.00 1.64
C LEU A 37 30.95 -2.63 1.10
N LEU A 38 31.90 -1.81 0.67
CA LEU A 38 33.19 -2.23 0.17
C LEU A 38 34.05 -2.88 1.26
N TRP A 39 33.99 -2.36 2.49
CA TRP A 39 34.69 -2.95 3.63
C TRP A 39 34.12 -4.34 3.97
N ARG A 40 32.79 -4.50 3.96
CA ARG A 40 32.11 -5.76 4.30
C ARG A 40 32.25 -6.82 3.20
N ALA A 41 32.27 -6.40 1.95
CA ALA A 41 32.42 -7.29 0.78
C ALA A 41 33.40 -6.68 -0.23
N PRO A 42 34.71 -6.80 0.00
CA PRO A 42 35.72 -6.29 -0.91
C PRO A 42 35.62 -6.94 -2.29
N VAL A 43 35.65 -6.14 -3.34
CA VAL A 43 35.67 -6.60 -4.72
C VAL A 43 37.00 -6.26 -5.37
N ARG A 44 37.60 -7.24 -6.04
CA ARG A 44 38.89 -7.03 -6.72
C ARG A 44 38.76 -6.34 -8.07
N ARG A 45 37.59 -6.41 -8.69
CA ARG A 45 37.26 -5.81 -9.99
C ARG A 45 35.82 -5.36 -9.96
N ASN A 46 35.57 -4.19 -10.58
CA ASN A 46 34.22 -3.67 -10.84
C ASN A 46 33.40 -3.29 -9.58
N SER A 47 33.98 -2.44 -8.71
CA SER A 47 33.25 -1.88 -7.56
C SER A 47 32.01 -1.10 -7.99
N SER A 48 32.04 -0.48 -9.19
CA SER A 48 30.91 0.27 -9.75
C SER A 48 29.66 -0.59 -9.93
N LEU A 49 29.81 -1.85 -10.36
CA LEU A 49 28.68 -2.77 -10.48
C LEU A 49 28.06 -3.10 -9.11
N GLN A 50 28.88 -3.30 -8.09
CA GLN A 50 28.40 -3.55 -6.73
C GLN A 50 27.67 -2.34 -6.17
N GLU A 51 28.18 -1.14 -6.38
CA GLU A 51 27.54 0.13 -5.99
C GLU A 51 26.20 0.31 -6.70
N GLU A 52 26.14 0.07 -8.01
CA GLU A 52 24.90 0.15 -8.80
C GLU A 52 23.85 -0.87 -8.31
N LEU A 53 24.24 -2.11 -8.06
CA LEU A 53 23.34 -3.12 -7.53
C LEU A 53 22.83 -2.79 -6.12
N ALA A 54 23.66 -2.18 -5.29
CA ALA A 54 23.23 -1.69 -3.97
C ALA A 54 22.24 -0.54 -4.08
N GLU A 55 22.49 0.42 -4.96
CA GLU A 55 21.57 1.54 -5.22
C GLU A 55 20.20 1.05 -5.72
N TRP A 56 20.19 0.10 -6.67
CA TRP A 56 18.95 -0.55 -7.11
C TRP A 56 18.23 -1.27 -5.97
N SER A 57 18.98 -1.99 -5.12
CA SER A 57 18.40 -2.70 -3.97
C SER A 57 17.76 -1.74 -2.97
N LEU A 58 18.35 -0.59 -2.73
CA LEU A 58 17.76 0.46 -1.87
C LEU A 58 16.48 1.03 -2.47
N ARG A 59 16.43 1.30 -3.77
CA ARG A 59 15.21 1.76 -4.45
C ARG A 59 14.09 0.72 -4.40
N GLU A 60 14.42 -0.55 -4.68
CA GLU A 60 13.44 -1.63 -4.58
C GLU A 60 12.89 -1.75 -3.15
N ALA A 61 13.76 -1.65 -2.14
CA ALA A 61 13.37 -1.70 -0.74
C ALA A 61 12.44 -0.54 -0.34
N GLU A 62 12.69 0.67 -0.87
CA GLU A 62 11.83 1.84 -0.68
C GLU A 62 10.46 1.64 -1.32
N TRP A 63 10.38 1.13 -2.54
CA TRP A 63 9.12 0.84 -3.21
C TRP A 63 8.29 -0.24 -2.52
N LEU A 64 8.95 -1.20 -1.88
CA LEU A 64 8.32 -2.27 -1.12
C LEU A 64 7.99 -1.87 0.34
N GLY A 65 8.38 -0.67 0.77
CA GLY A 65 8.19 -0.23 2.15
C GLY A 65 9.12 -0.90 3.16
N ILE A 66 10.13 -1.67 2.70
CA ILE A 66 11.17 -2.27 3.55
C ILE A 66 12.04 -1.17 4.15
N THR A 67 12.27 -0.10 3.38
CA THR A 67 12.89 1.14 3.86
C THR A 67 11.94 2.32 3.69
N GLY A 68 12.15 3.38 4.46
CA GLY A 68 11.47 4.66 4.34
C GLY A 68 12.44 5.78 4.69
N GLN A 69 12.55 6.78 3.81
CA GLN A 69 13.48 7.89 3.96
C GLN A 69 14.95 7.43 4.19
N GLY A 70 15.34 6.35 3.53
CA GLY A 70 16.69 5.79 3.60
C GLY A 70 17.00 4.92 4.83
N ALA A 71 16.11 4.82 5.81
CA ALA A 71 16.25 3.94 6.97
C ALA A 71 15.38 2.69 6.84
N ILE A 72 15.76 1.60 7.52
CA ILE A 72 14.92 0.40 7.57
C ILE A 72 13.62 0.70 8.33
N SER A 73 12.49 0.30 7.77
CA SER A 73 11.18 0.46 8.39
C SER A 73 10.90 -0.62 9.44
N LYS A 74 9.91 -0.40 10.31
CA LYS A 74 9.44 -1.44 11.24
C LYS A 74 8.98 -2.69 10.48
N PHE A 75 8.21 -2.49 9.41
CA PHE A 75 7.83 -3.57 8.48
C PHE A 75 9.05 -4.28 7.88
N GLY A 76 10.07 -3.53 7.45
CA GLY A 76 11.31 -4.11 6.90
C GLY A 76 12.06 -4.98 7.91
N LEU A 77 12.10 -4.58 9.18
CA LEU A 77 12.68 -5.39 10.26
C LEU A 77 11.92 -6.70 10.46
N GLU A 78 10.59 -6.66 10.57
CA GLU A 78 9.74 -7.84 10.70
C GLU A 78 9.88 -8.77 9.50
N PHE A 79 9.84 -8.21 8.28
CA PHE A 79 9.99 -8.97 7.04
C PHE A 79 11.34 -9.71 6.95
N LEU A 80 12.44 -9.02 7.27
CA LEU A 80 13.79 -9.61 7.23
C LEU A 80 14.03 -10.61 8.37
N ALA A 81 13.32 -10.47 9.48
CA ALA A 81 13.35 -11.44 10.58
C ALA A 81 12.50 -12.69 10.29
N GLY A 82 11.64 -12.66 9.27
CA GLY A 82 10.67 -13.70 8.99
C GLY A 82 9.55 -13.80 10.04
N GLU A 83 9.25 -12.68 10.69
CA GLU A 83 8.20 -12.55 11.69
C GLU A 83 6.84 -12.28 11.04
N ASP A 84 5.76 -12.38 11.81
CA ASP A 84 4.44 -11.97 11.38
C ASP A 84 4.40 -10.45 11.13
N LEU A 85 3.86 -10.06 9.97
CA LEU A 85 3.85 -8.67 9.50
C LEU A 85 2.74 -7.84 10.18
N ASN A 86 2.83 -7.66 11.49
CA ASN A 86 1.82 -6.99 12.29
C ASN A 86 1.87 -5.46 12.15
N SER A 87 3.05 -4.89 11.90
CA SER A 87 3.23 -3.44 11.76
C SER A 87 2.44 -2.84 10.59
N ILE A 88 2.25 -3.60 9.49
CA ILE A 88 1.39 -3.15 8.38
C ILE A 88 -0.04 -2.90 8.85
N ASN A 89 -0.59 -3.81 9.68
CA ASN A 89 -1.96 -3.69 10.17
C ASN A 89 -2.14 -2.51 11.13
N GLU A 90 -1.09 -2.13 11.86
CA GLU A 90 -1.10 -0.97 12.75
C GLU A 90 -1.08 0.36 11.99
N ASP A 91 -0.34 0.41 10.87
CA ASP A 91 -0.14 1.62 10.06
C ASP A 91 -1.21 1.80 8.98
N LEU A 92 -1.97 0.75 8.63
CA LEU A 92 -3.08 0.86 7.68
C LEU A 92 -4.26 1.60 8.31
N PRO A 93 -4.89 2.54 7.57
CA PRO A 93 -6.11 3.18 8.00
C PRO A 93 -7.18 2.13 8.30
N LYS A 94 -7.80 2.21 9.49
CA LYS A 94 -8.91 1.32 9.84
C LYS A 94 -10.04 1.51 8.85
N THR A 95 -10.58 0.39 8.37
CA THR A 95 -11.74 0.42 7.49
C THR A 95 -12.99 0.89 8.26
N VAL A 96 -13.88 1.56 7.55
CA VAL A 96 -15.17 2.02 8.06
C VAL A 96 -16.30 1.15 7.50
N ASP A 97 -17.31 0.93 8.32
CA ASP A 97 -18.47 0.08 8.04
C ASP A 97 -19.70 0.87 7.57
N HIS A 98 -19.53 2.16 7.30
CA HIS A 98 -20.67 3.05 7.03
C HIS A 98 -20.35 4.15 6.01
N ILE A 99 -21.43 4.71 5.46
CA ILE A 99 -21.46 5.89 4.60
C ILE A 99 -22.38 6.95 5.20
N LEU A 100 -22.26 8.17 4.71
CA LEU A 100 -23.14 9.29 5.04
C LEU A 100 -23.87 9.70 3.76
N ILE A 101 -25.16 9.38 3.65
CA ILE A 101 -25.97 9.73 2.48
C ILE A 101 -26.41 11.18 2.58
N GLN A 102 -26.35 11.91 1.46
CA GLN A 102 -26.74 13.30 1.33
C GLN A 102 -27.95 13.47 0.40
N SER A 103 -28.65 14.59 0.51
CA SER A 103 -29.86 14.87 -0.26
C SER A 103 -29.63 15.14 -1.74
N ASP A 104 -28.38 15.34 -2.17
CA ASP A 104 -27.98 15.58 -3.56
C ASP A 104 -27.60 14.30 -4.33
N ASN A 105 -28.06 13.15 -3.86
CA ASN A 105 -27.75 11.83 -4.39
C ASN A 105 -26.25 11.48 -4.32
N THR A 106 -25.55 11.96 -3.30
CA THR A 106 -24.20 11.52 -2.98
C THR A 106 -24.14 10.74 -1.68
N ALA A 107 -23.07 9.96 -1.52
CA ALA A 107 -22.70 9.34 -0.26
C ALA A 107 -21.23 9.59 0.02
N ILE A 108 -20.90 9.95 1.26
CA ILE A 108 -19.53 10.18 1.71
C ILE A 108 -19.08 8.96 2.52
N ALA A 109 -17.97 8.35 2.12
CA ALA A 109 -17.23 7.40 2.94
C ALA A 109 -16.14 8.17 3.69
N PRO A 110 -16.18 8.27 5.03
CA PRO A 110 -15.23 9.07 5.80
C PRO A 110 -13.84 8.45 5.91
N GLY A 111 -13.64 7.27 5.35
CA GLY A 111 -12.40 6.52 5.30
C GLY A 111 -12.50 5.35 4.34
N PRO A 112 -11.48 4.46 4.29
CA PRO A 112 -11.54 3.25 3.49
C PRO A 112 -12.72 2.38 3.94
N LEU A 113 -13.60 2.02 3.01
CA LEU A 113 -14.74 1.15 3.32
C LEU A 113 -14.29 -0.32 3.44
N GLU A 114 -15.01 -1.07 4.26
CA GLU A 114 -14.94 -2.53 4.23
C GLU A 114 -15.18 -3.06 2.82
N HIS A 115 -14.47 -4.14 2.48
CA HIS A 115 -14.44 -4.67 1.12
C HIS A 115 -15.85 -4.95 0.55
N GLU A 116 -16.71 -5.59 1.33
CA GLU A 116 -18.08 -5.92 0.92
C GLU A 116 -18.91 -4.67 0.60
N ILE A 117 -18.81 -3.64 1.44
CA ILE A 117 -19.52 -2.37 1.24
C ILE A 117 -19.00 -1.67 0.00
N SER A 118 -17.67 -1.62 -0.16
CA SER A 118 -17.03 -1.01 -1.31
C SER A 118 -17.44 -1.68 -2.63
N GLN A 119 -17.52 -3.00 -2.67
CA GLN A 119 -17.96 -3.75 -3.86
C GLN A 119 -19.43 -3.43 -4.23
N VAL A 120 -20.31 -3.41 -3.25
CA VAL A 120 -21.73 -3.14 -3.52
C VAL A 120 -21.92 -1.68 -3.99
N LEU A 121 -21.24 -0.72 -3.37
CA LEU A 121 -21.28 0.68 -3.82
C LEU A 121 -20.72 0.85 -5.24
N ALA A 122 -19.65 0.16 -5.60
CA ALA A 122 -19.08 0.23 -6.95
C ALA A 122 -20.05 -0.24 -8.05
N MET A 123 -21.02 -1.11 -7.73
CA MET A 123 -22.05 -1.52 -8.68
C MET A 123 -23.12 -0.45 -8.89
N MET A 124 -23.46 0.33 -7.85
CA MET A 124 -24.62 1.24 -7.85
C MET A 124 -24.27 2.73 -7.81
N ALA A 125 -22.99 3.08 -7.71
CA ALA A 125 -22.51 4.47 -7.67
C ALA A 125 -21.21 4.62 -8.45
N GLU A 126 -20.85 5.86 -8.76
CA GLU A 126 -19.54 6.24 -9.29
C GLU A 126 -18.77 7.08 -8.29
N ILE A 127 -17.45 6.96 -8.31
CA ILE A 127 -16.60 7.78 -7.48
C ILE A 127 -16.50 9.16 -8.13
N GLU A 128 -17.02 10.17 -7.46
CA GLU A 128 -16.94 11.56 -7.89
C GLU A 128 -15.63 12.22 -7.46
N SER A 129 -15.18 11.95 -6.23
CA SER A 129 -13.91 12.47 -5.74
C SER A 129 -13.27 11.52 -4.74
N ARG A 130 -11.93 11.60 -4.65
CA ARG A 130 -11.10 10.90 -3.67
C ARG A 130 -10.19 11.88 -2.96
N GLY A 131 -10.11 11.76 -1.63
CA GLY A 131 -9.28 12.59 -0.78
C GLY A 131 -9.19 11.98 0.61
N GLY A 132 -9.28 12.78 1.66
CA GLY A 132 -9.43 12.29 3.03
C GLY A 132 -10.74 11.51 3.25
N ALA A 133 -11.75 11.76 2.41
CA ALA A 133 -12.97 10.98 2.27
C ALA A 133 -13.20 10.67 0.79
N THR A 134 -14.00 9.65 0.50
CA THR A 134 -14.42 9.31 -0.87
C THR A 134 -15.89 9.69 -1.05
N VAL A 135 -16.20 10.42 -2.11
CA VAL A 135 -17.57 10.79 -2.48
C VAL A 135 -18.04 9.88 -3.61
N TYR A 136 -19.18 9.25 -3.38
CA TYR A 136 -19.87 8.40 -4.34
C TYR A 136 -21.12 9.13 -4.82
N ARG A 137 -21.38 9.12 -6.14
CA ARG A 137 -22.57 9.70 -6.75
C ARG A 137 -23.47 8.61 -7.30
N PHE A 138 -24.75 8.67 -6.91
CA PHE A 138 -25.81 7.85 -7.47
C PHE A 138 -26.50 8.57 -8.62
N THR A 139 -26.65 7.88 -9.74
CA THR A 139 -27.38 8.37 -10.91
C THR A 139 -28.38 7.31 -11.35
N GLU A 140 -29.36 7.69 -12.19
CA GLU A 140 -30.28 6.71 -12.79
C GLU A 140 -29.51 5.59 -13.53
N ALA A 141 -28.46 5.96 -14.24
CA ALA A 141 -27.64 5.01 -14.98
C ALA A 141 -26.91 4.02 -14.05
N THR A 142 -26.36 4.49 -12.93
CA THR A 142 -25.64 3.60 -11.99
C THR A 142 -26.62 2.68 -11.24
N ILE A 143 -27.80 3.15 -10.88
CA ILE A 143 -28.84 2.31 -10.26
C ILE A 143 -29.36 1.27 -11.27
N ARG A 144 -29.60 1.68 -12.53
CA ARG A 144 -29.99 0.73 -13.60
C ARG A 144 -28.94 -0.35 -13.79
N ARG A 145 -27.67 0.01 -13.81
CA ARG A 145 -26.57 -0.96 -13.88
C ARG A 145 -26.63 -1.98 -12.74
N ALA A 146 -26.90 -1.57 -11.51
CA ALA A 146 -27.04 -2.48 -10.37
C ALA A 146 -28.22 -3.46 -10.54
N LEU A 147 -29.36 -2.96 -11.06
CA LEU A 147 -30.54 -3.77 -11.35
C LEU A 147 -30.24 -4.80 -12.47
N ASP A 148 -29.53 -4.38 -13.52
CA ASP A 148 -29.13 -5.25 -14.63
C ASP A 148 -28.16 -6.37 -14.19
N HIS A 149 -27.39 -6.12 -13.12
CA HIS A 149 -26.53 -7.11 -12.46
C HIS A 149 -27.25 -7.97 -11.42
N GLY A 150 -28.59 -7.94 -11.41
CA GLY A 150 -29.44 -8.82 -10.61
C GLY A 150 -29.76 -8.32 -9.21
N LYS A 151 -29.42 -7.08 -8.87
CA LYS A 151 -29.91 -6.45 -7.63
C LYS A 151 -31.36 -6.03 -7.77
N THR A 152 -32.12 -6.17 -6.69
CA THR A 152 -33.48 -5.64 -6.64
C THR A 152 -33.51 -4.24 -5.99
N GLY A 153 -34.56 -3.47 -6.28
CA GLY A 153 -34.71 -2.16 -5.63
C GLY A 153 -34.79 -2.23 -4.10
N ASP A 154 -35.41 -3.30 -3.58
CA ASP A 154 -35.51 -3.53 -2.14
C ASP A 154 -34.15 -3.89 -1.52
N GLU A 155 -33.31 -4.66 -2.21
CA GLU A 155 -31.94 -4.93 -1.76
C GLU A 155 -31.08 -3.68 -1.73
N ILE A 156 -31.21 -2.82 -2.75
CA ILE A 156 -30.50 -1.54 -2.81
C ILE A 156 -30.92 -0.64 -1.64
N LYS A 157 -32.22 -0.48 -1.40
CA LYS A 157 -32.75 0.28 -0.29
C LYS A 157 -32.31 -0.25 1.07
N SER A 158 -32.40 -1.57 1.25
CA SER A 158 -32.00 -2.24 2.49
C SER A 158 -30.48 -2.08 2.76
N PHE A 159 -29.65 -2.20 1.73
CA PHE A 159 -28.22 -1.97 1.83
C PHE A 159 -27.91 -0.53 2.25
N LEU A 160 -28.51 0.47 1.57
CA LEU A 160 -28.29 1.88 1.90
C LEU A 160 -28.78 2.21 3.31
N ALA A 161 -29.95 1.72 3.70
CA ALA A 161 -30.49 1.92 5.04
C ALA A 161 -29.60 1.30 6.14
N LYS A 162 -29.05 0.11 5.88
CA LYS A 162 -28.15 -0.58 6.83
C LYS A 162 -26.79 0.11 6.95
N THR A 163 -26.28 0.61 5.84
CA THR A 163 -24.89 1.13 5.77
C THR A 163 -24.82 2.63 6.08
N SER A 164 -25.93 3.36 5.91
CA SER A 164 -25.96 4.80 6.19
C SER A 164 -26.07 5.09 7.68
N LYS A 165 -25.24 6.00 8.19
CA LYS A 165 -25.38 6.61 9.52
C LYS A 165 -26.21 7.90 9.49
N THR A 166 -26.62 8.36 8.31
CA THR A 166 -27.54 9.50 8.15
C THR A 166 -28.93 9.00 7.76
N PRO A 167 -29.99 9.72 8.13
CA PRO A 167 -31.34 9.42 7.63
C PRO A 167 -31.34 9.38 6.10
N MET A 168 -32.08 8.42 5.52
CA MET A 168 -32.28 8.38 4.08
C MET A 168 -33.09 9.60 3.65
N PRO A 169 -32.67 10.37 2.64
CA PRO A 169 -33.51 11.39 2.01
C PRO A 169 -34.81 10.76 1.46
N GLN A 170 -35.90 11.47 1.55
CA GLN A 170 -37.19 11.04 0.99
C GLN A 170 -37.19 11.14 -0.53
#